data_ff60bd836d3f49a2b198dafe0f17c19a
#
_entry.id   ff60bd836d3f49a2b198dafe0f17c19a
#
_cell.length_a   1.000
_cell.length_b   1.000
_cell.length_c   1.000
_cell.angle_alpha   90.00
_cell.angle_beta   90.00
_cell.angle_gamma   90.00
#
_symmetry.space_group_name_H-M   'P 1'
#
loop_
_entity.id
_entity.type
_entity.pdbx_description
1 polymer ?
#
loop_
_entity_poly.entity_id
_entity_poly.type
_entity_poly.pdbx_seq_one_letter_code
_entity_poly.pdbx_strand_id
1 'polypeptide(L)'
;MTPRYALLLPAFFAYACGPRPPAKETSVRKPGNTAQTLAAKLDVAVANGVHLAFHVSNEAAKAIELNFPSGHTHDFVVTDTTGREVWKWSEGRLFTQAMQNKVLGREESVAYRADWNPGSLHGTYIAVVTLRSENHPMEQRVRFDIP
;
A
#
# COMPACT_ATOMS: atom_id res chain seq x y z
N MET A 1 -37.77 -80.40 -2.39
CA MET A 1 -38.20 -79.06 -1.97
C MET A 1 -36.97 -78.47 -1.23
N THR A 2 -36.22 -77.68 -1.89
CA THR A 2 -34.99 -77.01 -1.34
C THR A 2 -35.13 -75.50 -1.53
N PRO A 3 -35.11 -74.67 -0.47
CA PRO A 3 -35.06 -73.24 -0.65
C PRO A 3 -33.59 -72.82 -0.82
N ARG A 4 -33.32 -72.05 -1.85
CA ARG A 4 -32.09 -71.39 -2.17
C ARG A 4 -31.92 -70.13 -1.32
N TYR A 5 -30.94 -70.13 -0.44
CA TYR A 5 -30.52 -68.92 0.22
C TYR A 5 -29.57 -68.12 -0.66
N ALA A 6 -29.99 -66.91 -1.06
CA ALA A 6 -29.17 -65.97 -1.75
C ALA A 6 -28.28 -65.19 -0.73
N LEU A 7 -26.96 -65.35 -0.87
CA LEU A 7 -25.99 -64.58 -0.06
C LEU A 7 -25.88 -63.20 -0.64
N LEU A 8 -26.31 -62.18 0.11
CA LEU A 8 -26.04 -60.78 -0.17
C LEU A 8 -24.70 -60.37 0.44
N LEU A 9 -23.69 -60.09 -0.38
CA LEU A 9 -22.43 -59.50 0.06
C LEU A 9 -22.59 -57.97 0.15
N PRO A 10 -22.16 -57.34 1.28
CA PRO A 10 -22.11 -55.88 1.36
C PRO A 10 -20.86 -55.38 0.66
N ALA A 11 -21.05 -54.44 -0.30
CA ALA A 11 -19.99 -53.71 -0.92
C ALA A 11 -19.43 -52.67 0.05
N PHE A 12 -18.15 -52.87 0.46
CA PHE A 12 -17.39 -51.87 1.21
C PHE A 12 -16.99 -50.75 0.23
N PHE A 13 -17.59 -49.59 0.38
CA PHE A 13 -17.10 -48.36 -0.23
C PHE A 13 -15.90 -47.85 0.60
N ALA A 14 -14.69 -48.04 0.07
CA ALA A 14 -13.49 -47.41 0.59
C ALA A 14 -13.49 -45.92 0.20
N TYR A 15 -13.76 -45.05 1.17
CA TYR A 15 -13.52 -43.61 1.01
C TYR A 15 -11.99 -43.38 0.98
N ALA A 16 -11.46 -43.14 -0.21
CA ALA A 16 -10.10 -42.63 -0.39
C ALA A 16 -10.05 -41.18 0.04
N CYS A 17 -9.50 -40.91 1.24
CA CYS A 17 -9.04 -39.57 1.65
C CYS A 17 -7.79 -39.22 0.83
N GLY A 18 -7.97 -38.54 -0.30
CA GLY A 18 -6.88 -37.89 -1.02
C GLY A 18 -6.42 -36.63 -0.30
N PRO A 19 -5.11 -36.30 -0.32
CA PRO A 19 -4.61 -35.06 0.28
C PRO A 19 -5.21 -33.87 -0.45
N ARG A 20 -5.85 -32.99 0.33
CA ARG A 20 -6.46 -31.75 -0.15
C ARG A 20 -5.33 -30.82 -0.57
N PRO A 21 -5.31 -30.27 -1.80
CA PRO A 21 -4.33 -29.26 -2.18
C PRO A 21 -4.50 -28.01 -1.31
N PRO A 22 -3.40 -27.31 -0.98
CA PRO A 22 -3.48 -26.10 -0.18
C PRO A 22 -4.38 -25.08 -0.88
N ALA A 23 -5.38 -24.62 -0.18
CA ALA A 23 -6.23 -23.54 -0.63
C ALA A 23 -5.35 -22.32 -0.92
N LYS A 24 -5.32 -21.87 -2.18
CA LYS A 24 -4.83 -20.54 -2.51
C LYS A 24 -5.61 -19.55 -1.66
N GLU A 25 -4.94 -18.87 -0.77
CA GLU A 25 -5.50 -17.71 -0.09
C GLU A 25 -5.91 -16.71 -1.16
N THR A 26 -7.17 -16.75 -1.52
CA THR A 26 -7.80 -15.66 -2.24
C THR A 26 -7.89 -14.53 -1.22
N SER A 27 -6.98 -13.56 -1.33
CA SER A 27 -7.11 -12.33 -0.58
C SER A 27 -8.48 -11.75 -0.94
N VAL A 28 -9.40 -11.82 0.00
CA VAL A 28 -10.70 -11.17 -0.09
C VAL A 28 -10.41 -9.67 -0.19
N ARG A 29 -10.38 -9.15 -1.41
CA ARG A 29 -10.50 -7.72 -1.65
C ARG A 29 -11.85 -7.34 -1.09
N LYS A 30 -11.84 -6.69 0.08
CA LYS A 30 -13.00 -6.00 0.62
C LYS A 30 -13.56 -5.13 -0.51
N PRO A 31 -14.81 -5.28 -0.94
CA PRO A 31 -15.40 -4.35 -1.89
C PRO A 31 -15.59 -3.03 -1.15
N GLY A 32 -14.57 -2.20 -1.16
CA GLY A 32 -14.56 -0.84 -0.68
C GLY A 32 -14.75 0.07 -1.86
N ASN A 33 -15.96 0.51 -2.03
CA ASN A 33 -16.37 1.78 -2.60
C ASN A 33 -15.71 2.20 -3.93
N THR A 34 -16.56 2.16 -4.97
CA THR A 34 -16.56 3.02 -6.16
C THR A 34 -15.27 3.80 -6.43
N ALA A 35 -14.46 3.28 -7.40
CA ALA A 35 -13.53 4.05 -8.22
C ALA A 35 -12.71 5.10 -7.44
N GLN A 36 -11.83 4.67 -6.54
CA GLN A 36 -10.63 5.48 -6.29
C GLN A 36 -9.80 5.42 -7.56
N THR A 37 -9.98 6.44 -8.37
CA THR A 37 -9.34 6.61 -9.66
C THR A 37 -7.94 7.24 -9.53
N LEU A 38 -7.47 7.42 -8.30
CA LEU A 38 -6.11 7.80 -7.96
C LEU A 38 -5.35 6.58 -7.46
N ALA A 39 -4.21 6.31 -8.09
CA ALA A 39 -3.22 5.36 -7.60
C ALA A 39 -2.08 6.09 -6.90
N ALA A 40 -1.53 5.47 -5.86
CA ALA A 40 -0.41 6.02 -5.11
C ALA A 40 0.68 4.96 -4.93
N LYS A 41 1.94 5.35 -5.10
CA LYS A 41 3.10 4.49 -4.93
C LYS A 41 4.23 5.25 -4.24
N LEU A 42 4.83 4.65 -3.22
CA LEU A 42 6.05 5.14 -2.58
C LEU A 42 7.21 4.23 -2.98
N ASP A 43 8.22 4.81 -3.60
CA ASP A 43 9.50 4.16 -3.89
C ASP A 43 10.56 4.67 -2.91
N VAL A 44 11.39 3.77 -2.40
CA VAL A 44 12.52 4.08 -1.51
C VAL A 44 13.78 3.46 -2.10
N ALA A 45 14.81 4.27 -2.32
CA ALA A 45 16.12 3.82 -2.75
C ALA A 45 17.17 4.23 -1.72
N VAL A 46 18.06 3.29 -1.39
CA VAL A 46 19.18 3.52 -0.46
C VAL A 46 20.47 3.45 -1.24
N ALA A 47 21.03 4.64 -1.56
CA ALA A 47 22.29 4.78 -2.28
C ALA A 47 22.89 6.15 -1.97
N ASN A 48 23.98 6.23 -1.20
CA ASN A 48 24.57 7.48 -0.71
C ASN A 48 23.57 8.38 0.05
N GLY A 49 22.63 7.79 0.77
CA GLY A 49 21.50 8.40 1.43
C GLY A 49 20.20 7.64 1.15
N VAL A 50 19.10 8.16 1.62
CA VAL A 50 17.77 7.60 1.39
C VAL A 50 16.99 8.55 0.50
N HIS A 51 16.57 8.05 -0.65
CA HIS A 51 15.79 8.79 -1.66
C HIS A 51 14.36 8.28 -1.67
N LEU A 52 13.43 9.16 -1.43
CA LEU A 52 12.00 8.88 -1.36
C LEU A 52 11.30 9.51 -2.57
N ALA A 53 10.49 8.74 -3.27
CA ALA A 53 9.67 9.23 -4.37
C ALA A 53 8.22 8.73 -4.22
N PHE A 54 7.31 9.67 -4.05
CA PHE A 54 5.89 9.40 -3.93
C PHE A 54 5.19 9.82 -5.20
N HIS A 55 4.59 8.87 -5.88
CA HIS A 55 3.86 9.06 -7.14
C HIS A 55 2.37 8.95 -6.88
N VAL A 56 1.62 9.93 -7.37
CA VAL A 56 0.16 9.93 -7.38
C VAL A 56 -0.28 10.06 -8.83
N SER A 57 -1.04 9.10 -9.35
CA SER A 57 -1.52 9.06 -10.73
C SER A 57 -3.04 9.05 -10.79
N ASN A 58 -3.58 9.76 -11.76
CA ASN A 58 -5.00 9.74 -12.07
C ASN A 58 -5.27 8.64 -13.10
N GLU A 59 -5.91 7.56 -12.68
CA GLU A 59 -6.34 6.44 -13.54
C GLU A 59 -7.80 6.60 -14.02
N ALA A 60 -8.44 7.72 -13.68
CA ALA A 60 -9.80 8.01 -14.12
C ALA A 60 -9.85 8.48 -15.58
N ALA A 61 -11.03 8.30 -16.18
CA ALA A 61 -11.31 8.85 -17.51
C ALA A 61 -11.45 10.39 -17.53
N LYS A 62 -11.54 11.03 -16.35
CA LYS A 62 -11.73 12.47 -16.19
C LYS A 62 -10.64 13.06 -15.30
N ALA A 63 -10.43 14.38 -15.44
CA ALA A 63 -9.56 15.11 -14.54
C ALA A 63 -10.05 15.05 -13.09
N ILE A 64 -9.12 14.97 -12.15
CA ILE A 64 -9.37 14.99 -10.70
C ILE A 64 -8.67 16.20 -10.11
N GLU A 65 -9.38 16.97 -9.30
CA GLU A 65 -8.82 18.08 -8.55
C GLU A 65 -8.45 17.62 -7.14
N LEU A 66 -7.23 17.94 -6.73
CA LEU A 66 -6.71 17.75 -5.37
C LEU A 66 -6.74 19.10 -4.66
N ASN A 67 -7.42 19.16 -3.52
CA ASN A 67 -7.57 20.37 -2.72
C ASN A 67 -6.72 20.27 -1.46
N PHE A 68 -5.87 21.26 -1.22
CA PHE A 68 -4.98 21.30 -0.07
C PHE A 68 -5.27 22.55 0.77
N PRO A 69 -5.34 22.41 2.12
CA PRO A 69 -5.63 23.56 3.00
C PRO A 69 -4.48 24.56 3.09
N SER A 70 -3.29 24.18 2.62
CA SER A 70 -2.07 25.00 2.65
C SER A 70 -1.06 24.52 1.63
N GLY A 71 0.08 25.19 1.52
CA GLY A 71 1.23 24.76 0.72
C GLY A 71 1.90 23.48 1.24
N HIS A 72 1.54 22.98 2.43
CA HIS A 72 1.97 21.69 2.98
C HIS A 72 1.15 20.56 2.36
N THR A 73 1.40 20.26 1.09
CA THR A 73 0.61 19.32 0.29
C THR A 73 0.89 17.84 0.59
N HIS A 74 2.07 17.54 1.10
CA HIS A 74 2.52 16.19 1.44
C HIS A 74 3.54 16.23 2.57
N ASP A 75 3.78 15.08 3.19
CA ASP A 75 4.84 14.91 4.17
C ASP A 75 5.46 13.52 4.07
N PHE A 76 6.76 13.43 4.30
CA PHE A 76 7.47 12.18 4.49
C PHE A 76 7.96 12.07 5.91
N VAL A 77 7.78 10.91 6.50
CA VAL A 77 8.24 10.57 7.84
C VAL A 77 8.97 9.24 7.77
N VAL A 78 10.10 9.14 8.43
CA VAL A 78 10.78 7.87 8.64
C VAL A 78 10.73 7.52 10.11
N THR A 79 10.29 6.31 10.42
CA THR A 79 10.23 5.76 11.76
C THR A 79 11.12 4.54 11.89
N ASP A 80 11.55 4.23 13.11
CA ASP A 80 12.10 2.92 13.44
C ASP A 80 10.99 1.86 13.54
N THR A 81 11.36 0.61 13.79
CA THR A 81 10.42 -0.52 13.91
C THR A 81 9.53 -0.44 15.15
N THR A 82 9.83 0.45 16.10
CA THR A 82 8.99 0.70 17.29
C THR A 82 7.96 1.81 17.05
N GLY A 83 8.03 2.48 15.87
CA GLY A 83 7.17 3.59 15.52
C GLY A 83 7.69 4.96 15.95
N ARG A 84 8.90 5.03 16.51
CA ARG A 84 9.52 6.32 16.88
C ARG A 84 10.00 7.03 15.62
N GLU A 85 9.60 8.30 15.45
CA GLU A 85 10.06 9.17 14.37
C GLU A 85 11.57 9.43 14.48
N VAL A 86 12.29 9.19 13.38
CA VAL A 86 13.74 9.46 13.28
C VAL A 86 14.04 10.58 12.30
N TRP A 87 13.13 10.85 11.39
CA TRP A 87 13.23 11.96 10.45
C TRP A 87 11.87 12.36 9.90
N LYS A 88 11.73 13.64 9.60
CA LYS A 88 10.53 14.21 9.02
C LYS A 88 10.88 15.31 8.02
N TRP A 89 10.35 15.18 6.81
CA TRP A 89 10.63 16.12 5.72
C TRP A 89 10.14 17.55 6.00
N SER A 90 9.00 17.71 6.65
CA SER A 90 8.43 19.03 6.96
C SER A 90 9.11 19.74 8.12
N GLU A 91 9.97 19.05 8.87
CA GLU A 91 10.67 19.66 10.01
C GLU A 91 11.56 20.82 9.54
N GLY A 92 11.41 21.98 10.21
CA GLY A 92 12.15 23.21 9.88
C GLY A 92 11.73 23.89 8.56
N ARG A 93 10.68 23.43 7.87
CA ARG A 93 10.15 24.05 6.65
C ARG A 93 8.97 24.97 6.97
N LEU A 94 8.88 26.05 6.21
CA LEU A 94 7.74 26.96 6.24
C LEU A 94 6.85 26.71 5.01
N PHE A 95 5.55 26.69 5.25
CA PHE A 95 4.55 26.51 4.21
C PHE A 95 3.59 27.70 4.17
N THR A 96 3.16 28.06 2.96
CA THR A 96 2.12 29.08 2.82
C THR A 96 0.81 28.59 3.46
N GLN A 97 0.09 29.49 4.08
CA GLN A 97 -1.23 29.18 4.65
C GLN A 97 -2.37 29.33 3.61
N ALA A 98 -2.03 29.68 2.39
CA ALA A 98 -2.99 29.77 1.30
C ALA A 98 -3.39 28.38 0.82
N MET A 99 -4.67 28.19 0.57
CA MET A 99 -5.21 27.00 -0.08
C MET A 99 -4.53 26.78 -1.44
N GLN A 100 -4.28 25.51 -1.77
CA GLN A 100 -3.65 25.09 -3.02
C GLN A 100 -4.56 24.08 -3.71
N ASN A 101 -4.72 24.22 -5.03
CA ASN A 101 -5.43 23.24 -5.84
C ASN A 101 -4.49 22.70 -6.91
N LYS A 102 -4.56 21.41 -7.16
CA LYS A 102 -3.85 20.77 -8.26
C LYS A 102 -4.81 19.88 -9.05
N VAL A 103 -4.94 20.15 -10.32
CA VAL A 103 -5.68 19.31 -11.24
C VAL A 103 -4.75 18.29 -11.85
N LEU A 104 -5.11 17.01 -11.77
CA LEU A 104 -4.49 15.93 -12.51
C LEU A 104 -5.41 15.54 -13.67
N GLY A 105 -4.98 15.77 -14.88
CA GLY A 105 -5.66 15.33 -16.11
C GLY A 105 -5.73 13.80 -16.16
N ARG A 106 -6.45 13.28 -17.15
CA ARG A 106 -6.50 11.85 -17.42
C ARG A 106 -5.08 11.29 -17.65
N GLU A 107 -4.74 10.17 -16.98
CA GLU A 107 -3.43 9.52 -17.08
C GLU A 107 -2.25 10.43 -16.65
N GLU A 108 -2.52 11.57 -16.04
CA GLU A 108 -1.51 12.45 -15.49
C GLU A 108 -1.05 11.97 -14.11
N SER A 109 0.23 12.17 -13.82
CA SER A 109 0.82 11.87 -12.53
C SER A 109 1.61 13.04 -11.98
N VAL A 110 1.71 13.10 -10.65
CA VAL A 110 2.60 13.99 -9.91
C VAL A 110 3.55 13.17 -9.05
N ALA A 111 4.79 13.61 -8.96
CA ALA A 111 5.79 13.00 -8.09
C ALA A 111 6.30 14.01 -7.06
N TYR A 112 6.27 13.61 -5.79
CA TYR A 112 6.89 14.31 -4.68
C TYR A 112 8.16 13.58 -4.29
N ARG A 113 9.25 14.30 -4.03
CA ARG A 113 10.56 13.70 -3.72
C ARG A 113 11.14 14.30 -2.46
N ALA A 114 11.88 13.48 -1.73
CA ALA A 114 12.64 13.90 -0.59
C ALA A 114 13.94 13.07 -0.49
N ASP A 115 14.99 13.72 -0.03
CA ASP A 115 16.28 13.10 0.23
C ASP A 115 16.58 13.23 1.71
N TRP A 116 17.04 12.13 2.31
CA TRP A 116 17.43 12.07 3.69
C TRP A 116 18.82 11.46 3.82
N ASN A 117 19.68 12.15 4.59
CA ASN A 117 20.97 11.58 4.97
C ASN A 117 20.84 10.96 6.38
N PRO A 118 20.87 9.64 6.51
CA PRO A 118 20.74 8.96 7.80
C PRO A 118 22.00 9.05 8.67
N GLY A 119 23.11 9.59 8.17
CA GLY A 119 24.38 9.63 8.88
C GLY A 119 24.90 8.23 9.18
N SER A 120 25.07 7.91 10.48
CA SER A 120 25.54 6.61 10.96
C SER A 120 24.40 5.65 11.35
N LEU A 121 23.16 5.94 10.98
CA LEU A 121 22.04 5.06 11.27
C LEU A 121 22.10 3.82 10.38
N HIS A 122 21.87 2.65 10.98
CA HIS A 122 21.82 1.34 10.34
C HIS A 122 20.58 0.60 10.81
N GLY A 123 20.14 -0.40 10.03
CA GLY A 123 19.03 -1.27 10.40
C GLY A 123 17.74 -0.98 9.63
N THR A 124 16.63 -1.48 10.15
CA THR A 124 15.32 -1.46 9.46
C THR A 124 14.50 -0.25 9.87
N TYR A 125 13.93 0.42 8.89
CA TYR A 125 13.08 1.60 9.04
C TYR A 125 11.81 1.48 8.22
N ILE A 126 10.85 2.35 8.50
CA ILE A 126 9.60 2.45 7.76
C ILE A 126 9.46 3.89 7.26
N ALA A 127 9.43 4.05 5.95
CA ALA A 127 9.06 5.31 5.31
C ALA A 127 7.54 5.40 5.21
N VAL A 128 7.00 6.51 5.64
CA VAL A 128 5.57 6.84 5.53
C VAL A 128 5.45 8.13 4.76
N VAL A 129 4.60 8.16 3.75
CA VAL A 129 4.24 9.39 3.04
C VAL A 129 2.75 9.63 3.16
N THR A 130 2.38 10.88 3.39
CA THR A 130 0.98 11.31 3.45
C THR A 130 0.74 12.40 2.43
N LEU A 131 -0.26 12.22 1.56
CA LEU A 131 -0.85 13.28 0.75
C LEU A 131 -1.90 14.00 1.59
N ARG A 132 -1.72 15.29 1.79
CA ARG A 132 -2.56 16.12 2.68
C ARG A 132 -3.73 16.77 1.93
N SER A 133 -4.24 16.09 0.90
CA SER A 133 -5.43 16.53 0.20
C SER A 133 -6.68 16.32 1.07
N GLU A 134 -7.54 17.34 1.14
CA GLU A 134 -8.79 17.27 1.92
C GLU A 134 -9.81 16.33 1.29
N ASN A 135 -9.87 16.31 -0.04
CA ASN A 135 -10.84 15.51 -0.79
C ASN A 135 -10.30 14.13 -1.21
N HIS A 136 -8.97 13.95 -1.25
CA HIS A 136 -8.32 12.69 -1.60
C HIS A 136 -7.10 12.42 -0.70
N PRO A 137 -7.28 12.26 0.62
CA PRO A 137 -6.15 11.94 1.51
C PRO A 137 -5.62 10.54 1.20
N MET A 138 -4.29 10.40 1.13
CA MET A 138 -3.64 9.13 0.84
C MET A 138 -2.43 8.94 1.75
N GLU A 139 -2.16 7.69 2.13
CA GLU A 139 -0.97 7.32 2.87
C GLU A 139 -0.35 6.07 2.25
N GLN A 140 0.98 6.04 2.15
CA GLN A 140 1.74 4.88 1.73
C GLN A 140 2.86 4.61 2.72
N ARG A 141 3.19 3.32 2.91
CA ARG A 141 4.24 2.87 3.82
C ARG A 141 5.13 1.86 3.13
N VAL A 142 6.43 2.01 3.29
CA VAL A 142 7.44 1.08 2.75
C VAL A 142 8.47 0.80 3.82
N ARG A 143 8.73 -0.48 4.09
CA ARG A 143 9.83 -0.92 4.94
C ARG A 143 11.10 -1.01 4.10
N PHE A 144 12.22 -0.55 4.64
CA PHE A 144 13.53 -0.57 3.99
C PHE A 144 14.65 -0.74 5.02
N ASP A 145 15.81 -1.15 4.54
CA ASP A 145 17.00 -1.37 5.36
C ASP A 145 18.11 -0.40 4.97
N ILE A 146 18.79 0.15 5.97
CA ILE A 146 20.02 0.93 5.82
C ILE A 146 21.17 0.00 6.20
N PRO A 147 22.09 -0.29 5.26
CA PRO A 147 23.20 -1.24 5.47
C PRO A 147 24.19 -0.81 6.54
#